data_7351b52a7c3b25ea06d4c3189f9c4536
#
_entry.id   7351b52a7c3b25ea06d4c3189f9c4536
#
_cell.length_a   1.000
_cell.length_b   1.000
_cell.length_c   1.000
_cell.angle_alpha   90.00
_cell.angle_beta   90.00
_cell.angle_gamma   90.00
#
_symmetry.space_group_name_H-M   'P 1'
#
loop_
_entity.id
_entity.type
_entity.pdbx_description
1 polymer ?
#
loop_
_entity_poly.entity_id
_entity_poly.type
_entity_poly.pdbx_seq_one_letter_code
_entity_poly.pdbx_strand_id
1 'polypeptide(L)'
;MAEGPIDERERILATAVAIADAIGARDLARLGTLLSADFVHRKAGAGASGAAAFLAAVERIPGEILSVGLARIEIDMAGDGALVTGVQHARVRLDGELIEDTRPFVDWLVKESGEWRLRAAVELPGPDER
;
A
#
# COMPACT_ATOMS: atom_id res chain seq x y z
N MET A 1 15.66 11.85 -23.81
CA MET A 1 14.78 10.77 -24.23
C MET A 1 13.38 10.98 -23.65
N ALA A 2 12.37 10.87 -24.46
CA ALA A 2 11.01 11.04 -24.00
C ALA A 2 10.57 9.84 -23.17
N GLU A 3 9.93 10.11 -22.05
CA GLU A 3 9.33 9.06 -21.24
C GLU A 3 7.92 8.78 -21.74
N GLY A 4 7.64 7.54 -22.02
CA GLY A 4 6.32 7.14 -22.47
C GLY A 4 5.43 6.67 -21.32
N PRO A 5 4.18 6.31 -21.63
CA PRO A 5 3.25 5.78 -20.63
C PRO A 5 3.78 4.53 -19.91
N ILE A 6 4.63 3.73 -20.57
CA ILE A 6 5.22 2.54 -19.98
C ILE A 6 6.10 2.92 -18.79
N ASP A 7 6.89 3.99 -18.92
CA ASP A 7 7.75 4.45 -17.83
C ASP A 7 6.92 4.93 -16.63
N GLU A 8 5.80 5.58 -16.88
CA GLU A 8 4.92 6.01 -15.80
C GLU A 8 4.29 4.81 -15.10
N ARG A 9 3.85 3.80 -15.84
CA ARG A 9 3.34 2.57 -15.23
C ARG A 9 4.39 1.89 -14.37
N GLU A 10 5.62 1.83 -14.84
CA GLU A 10 6.70 1.24 -14.08
C GLU A 10 6.98 2.03 -12.80
N ARG A 11 6.89 3.35 -12.86
CA ARG A 11 7.06 4.19 -11.67
C ARG A 11 5.94 3.98 -10.66
N ILE A 12 4.71 3.87 -11.14
CA ILE A 12 3.56 3.60 -10.29
C ILE A 12 3.71 2.26 -9.62
N LEU A 13 4.06 1.23 -10.39
CA LEU A 13 4.30 -0.10 -9.84
C LEU A 13 5.44 -0.08 -8.83
N ALA A 14 6.53 0.60 -9.14
CA ALA A 14 7.67 0.71 -8.22
C ALA A 14 7.26 1.38 -6.90
N THR A 15 6.39 2.39 -6.98
CA THR A 15 5.87 3.05 -5.77
C THR A 15 5.02 2.08 -4.94
N ALA A 16 4.14 1.33 -5.60
CA ALA A 16 3.30 0.35 -4.90
C ALA A 16 4.16 -0.72 -4.21
N VAL A 17 5.18 -1.22 -4.91
CA VAL A 17 6.11 -2.21 -4.34
C VAL A 17 6.91 -1.61 -3.19
N ALA A 18 7.36 -0.36 -3.34
CA ALA A 18 8.11 0.33 -2.28
C ALA A 18 7.26 0.49 -1.01
N ILE A 19 5.97 0.77 -1.16
CA ILE A 19 5.06 0.86 -0.02
C ILE A 19 4.97 -0.49 0.69
N ALA A 20 4.77 -1.58 -0.06
CA ALA A 20 4.70 -2.92 0.52
C ALA A 20 6.00 -3.29 1.22
N ASP A 21 7.15 -2.98 0.60
CA ASP A 21 8.46 -3.25 1.20
C ASP A 21 8.67 -2.46 2.49
N ALA A 22 8.26 -1.19 2.51
CA ALA A 22 8.41 -0.35 3.70
C ALA A 22 7.53 -0.86 4.84
N ILE A 23 6.32 -1.33 4.53
CA ILE A 23 5.44 -1.95 5.54
C ILE A 23 6.12 -3.22 6.07
N GLY A 24 6.61 -4.06 5.19
CA GLY A 24 7.26 -5.31 5.59
C GLY A 24 8.48 -5.10 6.46
N ALA A 25 9.25 -4.06 6.20
CA ALA A 25 10.43 -3.70 6.98
C ALA A 25 10.10 -2.83 8.20
N ARG A 26 8.85 -2.42 8.37
CA ARG A 26 8.43 -1.41 9.38
C ARG A 26 9.28 -0.14 9.29
N ASP A 27 9.64 0.22 8.07
CA ASP A 27 10.41 1.44 7.82
C ASP A 27 9.44 2.63 7.75
N LEU A 28 9.09 3.16 8.91
CA LEU A 28 8.07 4.20 9.01
C LEU A 28 8.52 5.50 8.36
N ALA A 29 9.80 5.82 8.42
CA ALA A 29 10.33 7.02 7.79
C ALA A 29 10.15 6.94 6.27
N ARG A 30 10.55 5.81 5.68
CA ARG A 30 10.41 5.61 4.24
C ARG A 30 8.93 5.58 3.84
N LEU A 31 8.12 4.84 4.60
CA LEU A 31 6.70 4.76 4.31
C LEU A 31 6.05 6.14 4.31
N GLY A 32 6.40 6.96 5.30
CA GLY A 32 5.88 8.32 5.39
C GLY A 32 6.21 9.17 4.16
N THR A 33 7.39 8.99 3.56
CA THR A 33 7.74 9.73 2.34
C THR A 33 6.95 9.28 1.12
N LEU A 34 6.36 8.11 1.16
CA LEU A 34 5.56 7.57 0.06
C LEU A 34 4.09 7.96 0.16
N LEU A 35 3.68 8.59 1.25
CA LEU A 35 2.30 9.02 1.45
C LEU A 35 2.13 10.48 1.03
N SER A 36 1.00 10.78 0.41
CA SER A 36 0.62 12.16 0.12
C SER A 36 0.34 12.90 1.42
N ALA A 37 0.49 14.22 1.41
CA ALA A 37 0.15 15.06 2.56
C ALA A 37 -1.31 14.90 3.00
N ASP A 38 -2.18 14.59 2.04
CA ASP A 38 -3.62 14.40 2.29
C ASP A 38 -4.00 12.93 2.36
N PHE A 39 -3.06 12.06 2.66
CA PHE A 39 -3.29 10.62 2.67
C PHE A 39 -4.45 10.23 3.58
N VAL A 40 -5.26 9.28 3.10
CA VAL A 40 -6.37 8.69 3.84
C VAL A 40 -6.29 7.17 3.72
N HIS A 41 -6.46 6.50 4.84
CA HIS A 41 -6.61 5.04 4.88
C HIS A 41 -8.04 4.73 5.25
N ARG A 42 -8.70 3.88 4.46
CA ARG A 42 -10.06 3.43 4.73
C ARG A 42 -10.08 1.92 4.87
N LYS A 43 -10.78 1.47 5.89
CA LYS A 43 -11.00 0.06 6.12
C LYS A 43 -12.50 -0.17 6.23
N ALA A 44 -13.01 -1.18 5.55
CA ALA A 44 -14.44 -1.48 5.56
C ALA A 44 -14.95 -1.62 7.00
N GLY A 45 -15.96 -0.86 7.34
CA GLY A 45 -16.60 -0.89 8.66
C GLY A 45 -15.86 -0.14 9.76
N ALA A 46 -14.70 0.48 9.46
CA ALA A 46 -13.88 1.12 10.49
C ALA A 46 -13.64 2.62 10.27
N GLY A 47 -14.19 3.20 9.22
CA GLY A 47 -14.02 4.62 8.94
C GLY A 47 -12.70 4.95 8.28
N ALA A 48 -12.23 6.18 8.46
CA ALA A 48 -11.04 6.69 7.79
C ALA A 48 -10.03 7.21 8.79
N SER A 49 -8.74 7.07 8.45
CA SER A 49 -7.66 7.62 9.27
C SER A 49 -6.59 8.24 8.37
N GLY A 50 -5.80 9.14 8.92
CA GLY A 50 -4.74 9.82 8.20
C GLY A 50 -3.39 9.12 8.30
N ALA A 51 -2.35 9.82 7.82
CA ALA A 51 -0.99 9.25 7.76
C ALA A 51 -0.46 8.84 9.12
N ALA A 52 -0.58 9.69 10.13
CA ALA A 52 -0.02 9.39 11.45
C ALA A 52 -0.64 8.11 12.05
N ALA A 53 -1.96 7.97 11.93
CA ALA A 53 -2.64 6.79 12.44
C ALA A 53 -2.26 5.54 11.64
N PHE A 54 -2.10 5.68 10.33
CA PHE A 54 -1.69 4.58 9.48
C PHE A 54 -0.29 4.09 9.84
N LEU A 55 0.67 5.01 10.00
CA LEU A 55 2.03 4.66 10.39
C LEU A 55 2.05 3.99 11.76
N ALA A 56 1.28 4.51 12.72
CA ALA A 56 1.18 3.90 14.04
C ALA A 56 0.59 2.49 13.96
N ALA A 57 -0.38 2.27 13.09
CA ALA A 57 -0.96 0.95 12.90
C ALA A 57 0.06 -0.04 12.34
N VAL A 58 0.89 0.39 11.37
CA VAL A 58 1.95 -0.45 10.84
C VAL A 58 2.96 -0.81 11.92
N GLU A 59 3.33 0.16 12.76
CA GLU A 59 4.25 -0.08 13.86
C GLU A 59 3.72 -1.11 14.84
N ARG A 60 2.40 -1.15 15.03
CA ARG A 60 1.75 -2.02 16.01
C ARG A 60 1.32 -3.38 15.48
N ILE A 61 1.59 -3.69 14.22
CA ILE A 61 1.27 -5.02 13.69
C ILE A 61 1.96 -6.04 14.59
N PRO A 62 1.19 -6.96 15.21
CA PRO A 62 1.80 -7.91 16.14
C PRO A 62 2.67 -8.93 15.42
N GLY A 63 3.72 -9.39 16.12
CA GLY A 63 4.59 -10.41 15.60
C GLY A 63 5.70 -9.87 14.71
N GLU A 64 6.36 -10.79 14.02
CA GLU A 64 7.43 -10.50 13.09
C GLU A 64 6.89 -10.55 11.67
N ILE A 65 6.98 -9.46 10.93
CA ILE A 65 6.56 -9.45 9.53
C ILE A 65 7.68 -10.12 8.71
N LEU A 66 7.34 -11.24 8.08
CA LEU A 66 8.30 -11.99 7.27
C LEU A 66 8.32 -11.49 5.84
N SER A 67 7.16 -11.15 5.30
CA SER A 67 7.07 -10.61 3.95
C SER A 67 5.74 -9.91 3.75
N VAL A 68 5.75 -8.91 2.86
CA VAL A 68 4.55 -8.28 2.33
C VAL A 68 4.77 -8.20 0.83
N GLY A 69 3.93 -8.84 0.06
CA GLY A 69 4.04 -8.87 -1.38
C GLY A 69 2.74 -8.50 -2.07
N LEU A 70 2.85 -8.18 -3.34
CA LEU A 70 1.70 -7.80 -4.16
C LEU A 70 1.55 -8.75 -5.33
N ALA A 71 0.32 -9.01 -5.74
CA ALA A 71 0.01 -9.85 -6.87
C ALA A 71 -1.22 -9.31 -7.60
N ARG A 72 -1.38 -9.72 -8.84
CA ARG A 72 -2.54 -9.37 -9.68
C ARG A 72 -2.74 -7.85 -9.80
N ILE A 73 -1.64 -7.15 -9.99
CA ILE A 73 -1.66 -5.68 -10.05
C ILE A 73 -2.28 -5.21 -11.36
N GLU A 74 -3.26 -4.32 -11.26
CA GLU A 74 -3.81 -3.60 -12.40
C GLU A 74 -3.68 -2.10 -12.12
N ILE A 75 -3.31 -1.36 -13.14
CA ILE A 75 -3.06 0.07 -13.03
C ILE A 75 -3.90 0.81 -14.08
N ASP A 76 -4.75 1.71 -13.62
CA ASP A 76 -5.53 2.58 -14.50
C ASP A 76 -5.09 4.02 -14.28
N MET A 77 -4.49 4.60 -15.30
CA MET A 77 -3.94 5.96 -15.21
C MET A 77 -4.94 6.99 -15.72
N ALA A 78 -5.00 8.11 -15.02
CA ALA A 78 -5.83 9.26 -15.43
C ALA A 78 -5.12 10.54 -15.03
N GLY A 79 -4.46 11.21 -15.99
CA GLY A 79 -3.71 12.42 -15.70
C GLY A 79 -2.61 12.17 -14.67
N ASP A 80 -2.63 12.94 -13.60
CA ASP A 80 -1.67 12.79 -12.50
C ASP A 80 -2.18 11.85 -11.42
N GLY A 81 -3.14 11.01 -11.73
CA GLY A 81 -3.69 10.01 -10.82
C GLY A 81 -3.59 8.60 -11.38
N ALA A 82 -3.57 7.62 -10.51
CA ALA A 82 -3.57 6.22 -10.91
C ALA A 82 -4.33 5.39 -9.89
N LEU A 83 -5.24 4.58 -10.40
CA LEU A 83 -5.93 3.58 -9.58
C LEU A 83 -5.15 2.29 -9.69
N VAL A 84 -4.71 1.77 -8.54
CA VAL A 84 -3.93 0.53 -8.49
C VAL A 84 -4.74 -0.47 -7.68
N THR A 85 -5.05 -1.59 -8.29
CA THR A 85 -5.77 -2.66 -7.59
C THR A 85 -4.93 -3.92 -7.63
N GLY A 86 -5.19 -4.80 -6.70
CA GLY A 86 -4.49 -6.08 -6.65
C GLY A 86 -4.78 -6.81 -5.36
N VAL A 87 -3.88 -7.73 -5.03
CA VAL A 87 -3.96 -8.55 -3.84
C VAL A 87 -2.66 -8.39 -3.06
N GLN A 88 -2.77 -8.16 -1.76
CA GLN A 88 -1.63 -8.09 -0.87
C GLN A 88 -1.54 -9.39 -0.08
N HIS A 89 -0.35 -9.97 -0.08
CA HIS A 89 -0.03 -11.14 0.74
C HIS A 89 0.91 -10.74 1.85
N ALA A 90 0.54 -11.01 3.08
CA ALA A 90 1.41 -10.78 4.23
C ALA A 90 1.67 -12.09 4.94
N ARG A 91 2.90 -12.29 5.39
CA ARG A 91 3.29 -13.44 6.20
C ARG A 91 3.90 -12.91 7.48
N VAL A 92 3.35 -13.35 8.59
CA VAL A 92 3.74 -12.86 9.92
C VAL A 92 3.97 -14.07 10.82
N ARG A 93 5.04 -14.01 11.63
CA ARG A 93 5.24 -15.01 12.68
C ARG A 93 4.81 -14.41 14.01
N LEU A 94 3.86 -15.05 14.67
CA LEU A 94 3.33 -14.59 15.95
C LEU A 94 3.26 -15.77 16.90
N ASP A 95 3.96 -15.66 18.03
CA ASP A 95 3.99 -16.72 19.06
C ASP A 95 4.41 -18.08 18.47
N GLY A 96 5.36 -18.07 17.53
CA GLY A 96 5.87 -19.28 16.91
C GLY A 96 5.01 -19.81 15.77
N GLU A 97 3.88 -19.19 15.50
CA GLU A 97 2.99 -19.62 14.41
C GLU A 97 3.13 -18.73 13.20
N LEU A 98 3.06 -19.34 12.01
CA LEU A 98 3.03 -18.61 10.76
C LEU A 98 1.58 -18.23 10.44
N ILE A 99 1.34 -16.94 10.29
CA ILE A 99 0.04 -16.42 9.89
C ILE A 99 0.18 -15.84 8.48
N GLU A 100 -0.68 -16.27 7.59
CA GLU A 100 -0.73 -15.75 6.24
C GLU A 100 -2.04 -15.01 6.04
N ASP A 101 -1.95 -13.80 5.48
CA ASP A 101 -3.11 -12.97 5.23
C ASP A 101 -3.09 -12.52 3.78
N THR A 102 -4.20 -12.68 3.10
CA THR A 102 -4.35 -12.30 1.71
C THR A 102 -5.57 -11.41 1.58
N ARG A 103 -5.37 -10.19 1.09
CA ARG A 103 -6.46 -9.22 0.99
C ARG A 103 -6.42 -8.49 -0.34
N PRO A 104 -7.58 -8.30 -0.97
CA PRO A 104 -7.64 -7.37 -2.09
C PRO A 104 -7.48 -5.94 -1.58
N PHE A 105 -6.90 -5.09 -2.40
CA PHE A 105 -6.71 -3.69 -2.04
C PHE A 105 -7.03 -2.78 -3.23
N VAL A 106 -7.35 -1.53 -2.91
CA VAL A 106 -7.54 -0.48 -3.89
C VAL A 106 -6.75 0.73 -3.40
N ASP A 107 -5.78 1.15 -4.20
CA ASP A 107 -4.94 2.30 -3.87
C ASP A 107 -5.11 3.39 -4.93
N TRP A 108 -5.20 4.62 -4.48
CA TRP A 108 -5.20 5.79 -5.37
C TRP A 108 -3.88 6.52 -5.18
N LEU A 109 -3.09 6.57 -6.26
CA LEU A 109 -1.82 7.28 -6.26
C LEU A 109 -1.97 8.59 -7.02
N VAL A 110 -1.23 9.59 -6.59
CA VAL A 110 -1.17 10.90 -7.26
C VAL A 110 0.28 11.28 -7.50
N LYS A 111 0.51 12.02 -8.58
CA LYS A 111 1.84 12.52 -8.89
C LYS A 111 1.96 13.94 -8.32
N GLU A 112 2.87 14.08 -7.37
CA GLU A 112 3.11 15.35 -6.68
C GLU A 112 4.58 15.72 -6.84
N SER A 113 4.84 16.88 -7.40
CA SER A 113 6.21 17.35 -7.61
C SER A 113 7.08 16.33 -8.36
N GLY A 114 6.48 15.68 -9.34
CA GLY A 114 7.17 14.69 -10.16
C GLY A 114 7.27 13.29 -9.56
N GLU A 115 6.75 13.06 -8.37
CA GLU A 115 6.82 11.76 -7.71
C GLU A 115 5.44 11.21 -7.41
N TRP A 116 5.31 9.90 -7.56
CA TRP A 116 4.06 9.23 -7.22
C TRP A 116 3.98 8.98 -5.72
N ARG A 117 2.82 9.29 -5.14
CA ARG A 117 2.56 9.11 -3.71
C ARG A 117 1.19 8.52 -3.50
N LEU A 118 1.04 7.77 -2.42
CA LEU A 118 -0.23 7.16 -2.07
C LEU A 118 -1.17 8.21 -1.46
N ARG A 119 -2.27 8.49 -2.15
CA ARG A 119 -3.27 9.46 -1.69
C ARG A 119 -4.36 8.81 -0.87
N ALA A 120 -4.76 7.61 -1.24
CA ALA A 120 -5.78 6.87 -0.50
C ALA A 120 -5.51 5.38 -0.63
N ALA A 121 -5.61 4.69 0.50
CA ALA A 121 -5.54 3.24 0.54
C ALA A 121 -6.85 2.72 1.08
N VAL A 122 -7.47 1.80 0.34
CA VAL A 122 -8.73 1.18 0.75
C VAL A 122 -8.46 -0.29 0.98
N GLU A 123 -8.63 -0.74 2.22
CA GLU A 123 -8.48 -2.13 2.58
C GLU A 123 -9.84 -2.80 2.54
N LEU A 124 -9.96 -3.82 1.72
CA LEU A 124 -11.19 -4.57 1.57
C LEU A 124 -11.14 -5.81 2.47
N PRO A 125 -12.30 -6.33 2.89
CA PRO A 125 -12.31 -7.53 3.72
C PRO A 125 -11.79 -8.73 2.94
N GLY A 126 -11.05 -9.60 3.62
CA GLY A 126 -10.64 -10.87 3.06
C GLY A 126 -11.82 -11.84 2.95
N PRO A 127 -11.62 -12.99 2.30
CA PRO A 127 -12.71 -13.95 2.10
C PRO A 127 -13.39 -14.41 3.38
N ASP A 128 -12.65 -14.44 4.50
CA ASP A 128 -13.16 -14.95 5.76
C ASP A 128 -13.80 -13.87 6.65
N GLU A 129 -13.87 -12.62 6.18
CA GLU A 129 -14.33 -11.50 6.99
C GLU A 129 -15.68 -10.94 6.58
N ARG A 130 -16.44 -11.70 5.84
CA ARG A 130 -17.75 -11.26 5.36
C ARG A 130 -18.82 -11.40 6.40
#